data_e39a83b99f245883e000aa9d65bb5727
#
_entry.id   e39a83b99f245883e000aa9d65bb5727
#
_cell.length_a   1.000
_cell.length_b   1.000
_cell.length_c   1.000
_cell.angle_alpha   90.00
_cell.angle_beta   90.00
_cell.angle_gamma   90.00
#
_symmetry.space_group_name_H-M   'P 1'
#
loop_
_entity.id
_entity.type
_entity.pdbx_description
1 polymer ?
#
loop_
_entity_poly.entity_id
_entity_poly.type
_entity_poly.pdbx_seq_one_letter_code
_entity_poly.pdbx_strand_id
1 'polypeptide(L)'
;MDLKELIAIPNVASRLKPPPKTDKRLGPIKNAWCEFQQVVGRNLHNCLALGFQLDELVRSGFLKDYLQEPQGALTTAALAGDQGHEVPIHGEIKSIVGGFSGGGFIASQHKKYVRGVMTVEAQRSDQTPEPDLVFTKTDLQDVVPHDNDPVVISVVTMGRKVHCILVDQGSSADVMFWSTFNKLHLSPDQLRPYDDCLYGFARNQIEVQGHVELRTTFTDGTTSRTTNIRYLVVNAPSAYNILLGRPTLNRVGAVASSRHMKMKLPSLEGVVITLKSDQKEGKRCYENKLKTKRGVCAVTTQPPRE
;
A
#
# COMPACT_ATOMS: atom_id res chain seq x y z
N MET A 1 -35.59 -1.17 12.76
CA MET A 1 -36.07 0.13 12.21
C MET A 1 -35.57 0.26 10.78
N ASP A 2 -36.44 0.55 9.82
CA ASP A 2 -36.03 0.70 8.41
C ASP A 2 -35.35 2.07 8.21
N LEU A 3 -34.49 2.16 7.19
CA LEU A 3 -33.75 3.37 6.83
C LEU A 3 -34.68 4.56 6.54
N LYS A 4 -35.88 4.29 5.98
CA LYS A 4 -36.90 5.29 5.74
C LYS A 4 -37.47 5.85 7.03
N GLU A 5 -37.71 5.01 8.00
CA GLU A 5 -38.21 5.39 9.33
C GLU A 5 -37.15 6.24 10.06
N LEU A 6 -35.88 5.83 9.98
CA LEU A 6 -34.78 6.54 10.62
C LEU A 6 -34.63 7.98 10.11
N ILE A 7 -34.66 8.20 8.81
CA ILE A 7 -34.54 9.56 8.24
C ILE A 7 -35.78 10.43 8.41
N ALA A 8 -36.91 9.84 8.76
CA ALA A 8 -38.16 10.56 9.05
C ALA A 8 -38.21 11.08 10.50
N ILE A 9 -37.32 10.66 11.39
CA ILE A 9 -37.23 11.14 12.76
C ILE A 9 -36.82 12.61 12.77
N PRO A 10 -37.59 13.53 13.39
CA PRO A 10 -37.30 14.97 13.32
C PRO A 10 -35.88 15.36 13.73
N ASN A 11 -35.36 14.72 14.80
CA ASN A 11 -34.02 15.00 15.29
C ASN A 11 -32.93 14.51 14.32
N VAL A 12 -33.12 13.43 13.58
CA VAL A 12 -32.21 12.92 12.55
C VAL A 12 -32.34 13.73 11.28
N ALA A 13 -33.56 13.98 10.84
CA ALA A 13 -33.86 14.78 9.63
C ALA A 13 -33.24 16.17 9.68
N SER A 14 -33.25 16.82 10.85
CA SER A 14 -32.69 18.18 11.02
C SER A 14 -31.16 18.23 10.85
N ARG A 15 -30.48 17.10 11.01
CA ARG A 15 -29.03 16.97 10.86
C ARG A 15 -28.58 16.55 9.46
N LEU A 16 -29.51 16.01 8.68
CA LEU A 16 -29.23 15.56 7.32
C LEU A 16 -29.40 16.73 6.33
N LYS A 17 -28.38 16.92 5.50
CA LYS A 17 -28.38 17.98 4.46
C LYS A 17 -28.44 17.32 3.09
N PRO A 18 -29.61 17.31 2.42
CA PRO A 18 -29.70 16.79 1.07
C PRO A 18 -28.85 17.65 0.12
N PRO A 19 -28.12 17.03 -0.81
CA PRO A 19 -27.36 17.78 -1.81
C PRO A 19 -28.30 18.55 -2.75
N PRO A 20 -27.78 19.56 -3.49
CA PRO A 20 -28.57 20.34 -4.42
C PRO A 20 -29.24 19.44 -5.46
N LYS A 21 -30.47 19.78 -5.83
CA LYS A 21 -31.28 19.05 -6.82
C LYS A 21 -30.55 19.02 -8.17
N THR A 22 -30.62 17.89 -8.85
CA THR A 22 -30.07 17.71 -10.19
C THR A 22 -31.04 16.91 -11.05
N ASP A 23 -31.21 17.31 -12.29
CA ASP A 23 -32.02 16.58 -13.27
C ASP A 23 -31.24 15.39 -13.89
N LYS A 24 -29.97 15.25 -13.58
CA LYS A 24 -29.13 14.14 -14.06
C LYS A 24 -29.43 12.88 -13.28
N ARG A 25 -29.66 11.78 -14.03
CA ARG A 25 -29.79 10.46 -13.43
C ARG A 25 -28.49 10.04 -12.73
N LEU A 26 -28.59 9.68 -11.46
CA LEU A 26 -27.45 9.29 -10.61
C LEU A 26 -27.49 7.78 -10.28
N GLY A 27 -27.07 6.92 -11.19
CA GLY A 27 -26.94 5.47 -10.94
C GLY A 27 -27.47 4.57 -12.05
N PRO A 28 -27.23 3.26 -11.95
CA PRO A 28 -27.51 2.32 -13.02
C PRO A 28 -28.98 1.87 -13.13
N ILE A 29 -29.78 2.02 -12.07
CA ILE A 29 -31.14 1.45 -11.99
C ILE A 29 -32.16 2.44 -12.57
N LYS A 30 -32.69 2.16 -13.77
CA LYS A 30 -33.52 3.11 -14.53
C LYS A 30 -34.76 3.63 -13.78
N ASN A 31 -35.41 2.79 -13.00
CA ASN A 31 -36.70 3.08 -12.35
C ASN A 31 -36.61 3.28 -10.82
N ALA A 32 -35.41 3.32 -10.24
CA ALA A 32 -35.23 3.53 -8.83
C ALA A 32 -35.24 5.04 -8.52
N TRP A 33 -35.97 5.42 -7.47
CA TRP A 33 -36.05 6.78 -6.95
C TRP A 33 -35.39 6.88 -5.58
N CYS A 34 -34.55 7.88 -5.40
CA CYS A 34 -33.94 8.20 -4.11
C CYS A 34 -34.70 9.36 -3.44
N GLU A 35 -35.38 9.07 -2.36
CA GLU A 35 -36.16 10.05 -1.61
C GLU A 35 -35.29 11.16 -0.99
N PHE A 36 -34.06 10.81 -0.57
CA PHE A 36 -33.14 11.77 0.04
C PHE A 36 -32.56 12.79 -0.96
N GLN A 37 -32.16 12.32 -2.15
CA GLN A 37 -31.58 13.19 -3.18
C GLN A 37 -32.63 13.71 -4.19
N GLN A 38 -33.85 13.16 -4.16
CA GLN A 38 -34.93 13.46 -5.11
C GLN A 38 -34.49 13.26 -6.57
N VAL A 39 -33.85 12.12 -6.87
CA VAL A 39 -33.27 11.82 -8.18
C VAL A 39 -33.52 10.38 -8.58
N VAL A 40 -33.65 10.16 -9.90
CA VAL A 40 -33.80 8.82 -10.50
C VAL A 40 -32.43 8.16 -10.69
N GLY A 41 -32.38 6.83 -10.58
CA GLY A 41 -31.19 6.02 -10.90
C GLY A 41 -30.65 5.19 -9.75
N ARG A 42 -31.08 5.44 -8.52
CA ARG A 42 -30.75 4.68 -7.32
C ARG A 42 -31.89 4.72 -6.30
N ASN A 43 -31.91 3.75 -5.39
CA ASN A 43 -32.82 3.74 -4.24
C ASN A 43 -32.15 4.39 -3.01
N LEU A 44 -32.91 4.58 -1.95
CA LEU A 44 -32.45 5.17 -0.69
C LEU A 44 -31.29 4.36 -0.06
N HIS A 45 -31.34 3.04 -0.08
CA HIS A 45 -30.32 2.17 0.49
C HIS A 45 -28.95 2.28 -0.22
N ASN A 46 -28.96 2.63 -1.50
CA ASN A 46 -27.73 2.79 -2.30
C ASN A 46 -27.31 4.28 -2.45
N CYS A 47 -27.83 5.14 -1.60
CA CYS A 47 -27.54 6.56 -1.62
C CYS A 47 -26.24 6.89 -0.87
N LEU A 48 -25.13 7.06 -1.59
CA LEU A 48 -23.84 7.37 -1.00
C LEU A 48 -23.84 8.66 -0.17
N ALA A 49 -24.54 9.71 -0.64
CA ALA A 49 -24.60 10.97 0.09
C ALA A 49 -25.34 10.86 1.44
N LEU A 50 -26.34 9.99 1.54
CA LEU A 50 -27.00 9.65 2.79
C LEU A 50 -26.10 8.78 3.67
N GLY A 51 -25.47 7.77 3.09
CA GLY A 51 -24.57 6.87 3.81
C GLY A 51 -23.47 7.63 4.54
N PHE A 52 -22.75 8.52 3.86
CA PHE A 52 -21.70 9.34 4.49
C PHE A 52 -22.21 10.20 5.65
N GLN A 53 -23.40 10.78 5.55
CA GLN A 53 -23.95 11.61 6.62
C GLN A 53 -24.42 10.76 7.81
N LEU A 54 -24.99 9.58 7.57
CA LEU A 54 -25.35 8.66 8.62
C LEU A 54 -24.11 8.10 9.34
N ASP A 55 -23.05 7.77 8.61
CA ASP A 55 -21.78 7.34 9.20
C ASP A 55 -21.17 8.41 10.11
N GLU A 56 -21.27 9.66 9.74
CA GLU A 56 -20.83 10.80 10.56
C GLU A 56 -21.68 10.93 11.85
N LEU A 57 -23.01 10.75 11.73
CA LEU A 57 -23.91 10.77 12.88
C LEU A 57 -23.70 9.57 13.81
N VAL A 58 -23.32 8.40 13.28
CA VAL A 58 -22.92 7.23 14.06
C VAL A 58 -21.60 7.50 14.80
N ARG A 59 -20.60 8.02 14.11
CA ARG A 59 -19.27 8.35 14.71
C ARG A 59 -19.39 9.41 15.82
N SER A 60 -20.26 10.39 15.63
CA SER A 60 -20.54 11.41 16.65
C SER A 60 -21.35 10.87 17.84
N GLY A 61 -21.79 9.62 17.80
CA GLY A 61 -22.60 8.98 18.84
C GLY A 61 -24.06 9.39 18.86
N PHE A 62 -24.50 10.24 17.91
CA PHE A 62 -25.87 10.78 17.87
C PHE A 62 -26.93 9.70 17.60
N LEU A 63 -26.58 8.66 16.87
CA LEU A 63 -27.49 7.57 16.52
C LEU A 63 -27.43 6.38 17.48
N LYS A 64 -26.71 6.46 18.62
CA LYS A 64 -26.59 5.36 19.58
C LYS A 64 -27.92 4.78 20.01
N ASP A 65 -28.90 5.63 20.29
CA ASP A 65 -30.22 5.22 20.80
C ASP A 65 -31.12 4.57 19.72
N TYR A 66 -30.75 4.74 18.45
CA TYR A 66 -31.48 4.21 17.29
C TYR A 66 -30.81 2.97 16.68
N LEU A 67 -29.58 2.68 17.04
CA LEU A 67 -28.90 1.45 16.67
C LEU A 67 -29.45 0.34 17.55
N GLN A 68 -30.21 -0.59 16.99
CA GLN A 68 -30.47 -1.86 17.64
C GLN A 68 -29.11 -2.53 17.83
N GLU A 69 -28.71 -2.71 19.08
CA GLU A 69 -27.60 -3.61 19.37
C GLU A 69 -27.92 -4.97 18.74
N PRO A 70 -27.06 -5.54 17.90
CA PRO A 70 -27.24 -6.93 17.51
C PRO A 70 -27.23 -7.73 18.82
N GLN A 71 -28.28 -8.50 19.08
CA GLN A 71 -28.34 -9.42 20.22
C GLN A 71 -27.13 -10.36 20.08
N GLY A 72 -26.08 -10.06 20.83
CA GLY A 72 -24.75 -10.65 20.72
C GLY A 72 -23.68 -9.58 20.93
N ALA A 73 -23.89 -8.66 21.88
CA ALA A 73 -22.86 -7.72 22.31
C ALA A 73 -21.65 -8.52 22.81
N LEU A 74 -20.58 -8.46 22.06
CA LEU A 74 -19.23 -8.80 22.54
C LEU A 74 -18.91 -7.88 23.72
N THR A 75 -19.22 -8.36 24.92
CA THR A 75 -18.75 -7.75 26.14
C THR A 75 -17.21 -7.68 26.09
N THR A 76 -16.66 -6.53 26.45
CA THR A 76 -15.24 -6.19 26.58
C THR A 76 -14.43 -7.10 27.55
N ALA A 77 -14.91 -8.29 27.84
CA ALA A 77 -14.29 -9.28 28.72
C ALA A 77 -13.48 -10.37 27.99
N ALA A 78 -13.31 -10.30 26.67
CA ALA A 78 -12.62 -11.34 25.89
C ALA A 78 -11.22 -10.96 25.43
N LEU A 79 -10.44 -10.25 26.26
CA LEU A 79 -8.99 -10.09 26.06
C LEU A 79 -8.16 -11.11 26.86
N ALA A 80 -8.76 -12.20 27.30
CA ALA A 80 -8.07 -13.29 27.96
C ALA A 80 -8.45 -14.63 27.31
N GLY A 81 -7.56 -15.13 26.45
CA GLY A 81 -7.58 -16.51 25.99
C GLY A 81 -7.99 -16.66 24.52
N ASP A 82 -6.99 -16.68 23.65
CA ASP A 82 -7.08 -17.21 22.29
C ASP A 82 -7.34 -18.74 22.38
N GLN A 83 -8.61 -19.12 22.53
CA GLN A 83 -9.09 -20.44 22.23
C GLN A 83 -9.88 -20.32 20.93
N GLY A 84 -9.36 -20.97 19.87
CA GLY A 84 -9.85 -20.91 18.49
C GLY A 84 -11.33 -21.26 18.35
N HIS A 85 -12.19 -20.30 18.68
CA HIS A 85 -13.60 -20.33 18.30
C HIS A 85 -13.74 -19.78 16.89
N GLU A 86 -14.26 -20.59 15.98
CA GLU A 86 -14.68 -20.13 14.67
C GLU A 86 -15.66 -18.98 14.83
N VAL A 87 -15.22 -17.77 14.41
CA VAL A 87 -16.08 -16.60 14.39
C VAL A 87 -17.08 -16.78 13.24
N PRO A 88 -18.41 -16.73 13.47
CA PRO A 88 -19.38 -16.88 12.41
C PRO A 88 -19.21 -15.79 11.36
N ILE A 89 -18.96 -16.18 10.11
CA ILE A 89 -18.81 -15.25 8.99
C ILE A 89 -20.20 -14.81 8.54
N HIS A 90 -20.57 -13.56 8.79
CA HIS A 90 -21.86 -12.99 8.42
C HIS A 90 -21.95 -12.44 6.99
N GLY A 91 -20.90 -12.58 6.19
CA GLY A 91 -20.87 -12.15 4.79
C GLY A 91 -19.47 -12.08 4.22
N GLU A 92 -19.39 -12.16 2.90
CA GLU A 92 -18.12 -11.99 2.17
C GLU A 92 -18.18 -10.74 1.29
N ILE A 93 -17.15 -9.91 1.35
CA ILE A 93 -16.96 -8.78 0.44
C ILE A 93 -15.99 -9.21 -0.65
N LYS A 94 -16.53 -9.56 -1.83
CA LYS A 94 -15.76 -10.06 -2.98
C LYS A 94 -15.41 -8.97 -4.01
N SER A 95 -15.93 -7.75 -3.87
CA SER A 95 -15.69 -6.70 -4.85
C SER A 95 -14.43 -5.92 -4.53
N ILE A 96 -13.40 -6.14 -5.35
CA ILE A 96 -12.30 -5.19 -5.48
C ILE A 96 -12.68 -4.31 -6.66
N VAL A 97 -13.09 -3.08 -6.40
CA VAL A 97 -13.17 -2.08 -7.47
C VAL A 97 -11.74 -1.75 -7.84
N GLY A 98 -11.20 -2.52 -8.78
CA GLY A 98 -9.86 -2.35 -9.31
C GLY A 98 -9.70 -0.95 -9.83
N GLY A 99 -8.83 -0.16 -9.20
CA GLY A 99 -8.24 0.96 -9.89
C GLY A 99 -7.47 0.41 -11.09
N PHE A 100 -7.36 1.21 -12.13
CA PHE A 100 -6.61 0.92 -13.34
C PHE A 100 -5.15 0.56 -12.95
N SER A 101 -4.82 -0.70 -12.94
CA SER A 101 -3.47 -1.18 -12.71
C SER A 101 -2.89 -1.63 -14.03
N GLY A 102 -2.03 -0.81 -14.65
CA GLY A 102 -1.19 -1.18 -15.78
C GLY A 102 -1.90 -1.76 -17.01
N GLY A 103 -1.52 -1.37 -18.20
CA GLY A 103 -2.01 -1.98 -19.43
C GLY A 103 -2.63 -1.04 -20.46
N GLY A 104 -2.58 0.28 -20.24
CA GLY A 104 -3.02 1.28 -21.22
C GLY A 104 -4.55 1.47 -21.30
N PHE A 105 -4.97 2.50 -22.06
CA PHE A 105 -6.38 2.92 -22.18
C PHE A 105 -7.22 2.03 -23.12
N ILE A 106 -6.61 1.06 -23.81
CA ILE A 106 -7.27 0.22 -24.82
C ILE A 106 -7.40 -1.21 -24.31
N ALA A 107 -8.60 -1.81 -24.45
CA ALA A 107 -8.90 -3.17 -23.99
C ALA A 107 -7.93 -4.26 -24.55
N SER A 108 -7.35 -4.05 -25.71
CA SER A 108 -6.36 -4.94 -26.32
C SER A 108 -5.00 -4.91 -25.60
N GLN A 109 -4.57 -3.72 -25.15
CA GLN A 109 -3.35 -3.55 -24.36
C GLN A 109 -3.51 -4.15 -22.97
N HIS A 110 -4.69 -4.00 -22.36
CA HIS A 110 -5.03 -4.61 -21.09
C HIS A 110 -5.00 -6.15 -21.16
N LYS A 111 -5.56 -6.74 -22.25
CA LYS A 111 -5.47 -8.19 -22.48
C LYS A 111 -4.03 -8.67 -22.70
N LYS A 112 -3.19 -7.88 -23.38
CA LYS A 112 -1.77 -8.20 -23.60
C LYS A 112 -0.99 -8.14 -22.29
N TYR A 113 -1.26 -7.14 -21.44
CA TYR A 113 -0.66 -7.02 -20.12
C TYR A 113 -1.04 -8.19 -19.20
N VAL A 114 -2.34 -8.51 -19.10
CA VAL A 114 -2.84 -9.65 -18.30
C VAL A 114 -2.23 -10.97 -18.79
N ARG A 115 -2.12 -11.18 -20.09
CA ARG A 115 -1.44 -12.36 -20.64
C ARG A 115 0.04 -12.39 -20.29
N GLY A 116 0.74 -11.25 -20.40
CA GLY A 116 2.16 -11.14 -20.01
C GLY A 116 2.41 -11.40 -18.52
N VAL A 117 1.49 -10.97 -17.66
CA VAL A 117 1.55 -11.24 -16.21
C VAL A 117 1.23 -12.70 -15.89
N MET A 118 0.32 -13.33 -16.64
CA MET A 118 -0.07 -14.73 -16.42
C MET A 118 0.87 -15.75 -17.06
N THR A 119 1.71 -15.35 -18.03
CA THR A 119 2.69 -16.22 -18.69
C THR A 119 4.10 -16.06 -18.11
N VAL A 120 4.23 -15.82 -16.81
CA VAL A 120 5.49 -16.08 -16.13
C VAL A 120 5.63 -17.62 -16.04
N GLU A 121 6.11 -18.22 -17.12
CA GLU A 121 6.68 -19.56 -17.04
C GLU A 121 7.79 -19.48 -16.00
N ALA A 122 7.52 -20.06 -14.84
CA ALA A 122 8.53 -20.32 -13.86
C ALA A 122 9.53 -21.30 -14.51
N GLN A 123 10.59 -20.78 -15.13
CA GLN A 123 11.80 -21.52 -15.34
C GLN A 123 12.37 -21.85 -13.95
N ARG A 124 11.81 -22.86 -13.34
CA ARG A 124 12.45 -23.58 -12.24
C ARG A 124 13.52 -24.43 -12.89
N SER A 125 14.68 -23.81 -13.15
CA SER A 125 15.91 -24.56 -13.42
C SER A 125 16.21 -25.46 -12.23
N ASP A 126 16.77 -26.63 -12.46
CA ASP A 126 17.26 -27.63 -11.48
C ASP A 126 17.79 -26.94 -10.22
N GLN A 127 17.01 -27.03 -9.13
CA GLN A 127 17.29 -26.25 -7.95
C GLN A 127 17.96 -27.16 -6.93
N THR A 128 19.16 -26.78 -6.51
CA THR A 128 19.59 -27.09 -5.14
C THR A 128 18.41 -26.76 -4.21
N PRO A 129 18.04 -27.69 -3.30
CA PRO A 129 16.89 -27.46 -2.41
C PRO A 129 17.10 -26.15 -1.66
N GLU A 130 16.16 -25.19 -1.85
CA GLU A 130 16.20 -23.93 -1.12
C GLU A 130 16.02 -24.21 0.37
N PRO A 131 16.81 -23.58 1.25
CA PRO A 131 16.66 -23.76 2.68
C PRO A 131 15.34 -23.17 3.19
N ASP A 132 14.77 -23.78 4.21
CA ASP A 132 13.61 -23.24 4.89
C ASP A 132 13.93 -21.90 5.56
N LEU A 133 13.15 -20.86 5.26
CA LEU A 133 13.29 -19.54 5.87
C LEU A 133 12.36 -19.42 7.09
N VAL A 134 12.90 -19.77 8.25
CA VAL A 134 12.14 -19.81 9.51
C VAL A 134 12.48 -18.60 10.37
N PHE A 135 11.43 -17.92 10.92
CA PHE A 135 11.57 -16.90 11.95
C PHE A 135 11.18 -17.47 13.31
N THR A 136 12.05 -17.31 14.28
CA THR A 136 11.89 -17.89 15.62
C THR A 136 11.91 -16.82 16.71
N LYS A 137 11.62 -17.20 17.96
CA LYS A 137 11.72 -16.29 19.10
C LYS A 137 13.13 -15.69 19.29
N THR A 138 14.17 -16.39 18.86
CA THR A 138 15.55 -15.88 18.92
C THR A 138 15.77 -14.70 17.95
N ASP A 139 15.00 -14.62 16.87
CA ASP A 139 15.05 -13.48 15.96
C ASP A 139 14.51 -12.18 16.58
N LEU A 140 13.81 -12.25 17.70
CA LEU A 140 13.27 -11.09 18.41
C LEU A 140 14.25 -10.47 19.42
N GLN A 141 15.34 -11.16 19.76
CA GLN A 141 16.24 -10.74 20.87
C GLN A 141 16.84 -9.34 20.70
N ASP A 142 17.08 -8.91 19.45
CA ASP A 142 17.69 -7.61 19.14
C ASP A 142 16.65 -6.57 18.67
N VAL A 143 15.36 -6.88 18.78
CA VAL A 143 14.29 -6.00 18.28
C VAL A 143 13.77 -5.12 19.41
N VAL A 144 13.86 -3.81 19.22
CA VAL A 144 13.22 -2.85 20.13
C VAL A 144 11.70 -2.91 19.90
N PRO A 145 10.85 -2.96 20.95
CA PRO A 145 9.40 -2.95 20.79
C PRO A 145 8.93 -1.82 19.89
N HIS A 146 8.06 -2.13 18.94
CA HIS A 146 7.56 -1.20 17.92
C HIS A 146 6.17 -1.62 17.42
N ASP A 147 5.39 -0.68 16.94
CA ASP A 147 4.07 -0.91 16.35
C ASP A 147 4.07 -0.74 14.84
N ASN A 148 4.88 0.19 14.31
CA ASN A 148 4.80 0.62 12.91
C ASN A 148 6.16 0.89 12.25
N ASP A 149 7.26 0.39 12.83
CA ASP A 149 8.59 0.59 12.24
C ASP A 149 8.67 -0.12 10.87
N PRO A 150 9.17 0.54 9.82
CA PRO A 150 9.39 -0.09 8.52
C PRO A 150 10.61 -0.99 8.56
N VAL A 151 10.60 -2.06 7.78
CA VAL A 151 11.78 -2.89 7.57
C VAL A 151 12.75 -2.15 6.64
N VAL A 152 13.83 -1.60 7.20
CA VAL A 152 14.84 -0.82 6.50
C VAL A 152 16.18 -1.50 6.60
N ILE A 153 16.76 -1.86 5.46
CA ILE A 153 18.02 -2.61 5.35
C ILE A 153 19.12 -1.80 4.67
N SER A 154 20.30 -2.39 4.61
CA SER A 154 21.43 -1.90 3.81
C SER A 154 21.85 -2.96 2.81
N VAL A 155 22.26 -2.57 1.60
CA VAL A 155 22.85 -3.44 0.58
C VAL A 155 24.12 -2.82 0.02
N VAL A 156 24.89 -3.59 -0.73
CA VAL A 156 26.04 -3.10 -1.46
C VAL A 156 25.70 -3.04 -2.96
N THR A 157 25.80 -1.87 -3.57
CA THR A 157 25.65 -1.70 -5.01
C THR A 157 26.71 -0.73 -5.53
N MET A 158 27.24 -0.99 -6.72
CA MET A 158 28.35 -0.21 -7.30
C MET A 158 29.56 -0.07 -6.36
N GLY A 159 29.88 -1.11 -5.57
CA GLY A 159 30.95 -1.09 -4.58
C GLY A 159 30.70 -0.17 -3.36
N ARG A 160 29.50 0.38 -3.20
CA ARG A 160 29.11 1.26 -2.11
C ARG A 160 28.04 0.63 -1.24
N LYS A 161 28.18 0.76 0.08
CA LYS A 161 27.11 0.38 1.02
C LYS A 161 26.04 1.46 1.01
N VAL A 162 24.84 1.10 0.56
CA VAL A 162 23.66 1.98 0.52
C VAL A 162 22.76 1.63 1.68
N HIS A 163 22.50 2.61 2.52
CA HIS A 163 21.58 2.52 3.66
C HIS A 163 20.19 3.04 3.31
N CYS A 164 19.26 2.99 4.25
CA CYS A 164 17.89 3.49 4.09
C CYS A 164 17.16 2.86 2.89
N ILE A 165 17.24 1.53 2.80
CA ILE A 165 16.50 0.78 1.79
C ILE A 165 15.23 0.22 2.41
N LEU A 166 14.08 0.68 1.94
CA LEU A 166 12.78 0.21 2.38
C LEU A 166 12.45 -1.12 1.69
N VAL A 167 12.13 -2.13 2.46
CA VAL A 167 11.56 -3.38 1.95
C VAL A 167 10.05 -3.22 1.86
N ASP A 168 9.49 -3.22 0.64
CA ASP A 168 8.07 -2.98 0.38
C ASP A 168 7.44 -4.11 -0.43
N GLN A 169 6.83 -5.06 0.25
CA GLN A 169 6.11 -6.17 -0.37
C GLN A 169 4.85 -5.72 -1.14
N GLY A 170 4.38 -4.49 -0.91
CA GLY A 170 3.26 -3.90 -1.62
C GLY A 170 3.61 -3.33 -2.99
N SER A 171 4.89 -3.00 -3.23
CA SER A 171 5.34 -2.40 -4.48
C SER A 171 5.51 -3.42 -5.59
N SER A 172 5.05 -3.06 -6.81
CA SER A 172 5.24 -3.85 -8.03
C SER A 172 6.55 -3.52 -8.77
N ALA A 173 7.35 -2.61 -8.26
CA ALA A 173 8.60 -2.17 -8.86
C ALA A 173 9.70 -1.99 -7.80
N ASP A 174 10.95 -2.15 -8.22
CA ASP A 174 12.11 -1.71 -7.47
C ASP A 174 12.43 -0.27 -7.87
N VAL A 175 12.48 0.64 -6.90
CA VAL A 175 12.60 2.09 -7.16
C VAL A 175 13.90 2.61 -6.57
N MET A 176 14.64 3.38 -7.36
CA MET A 176 15.77 4.19 -6.90
C MET A 176 15.40 5.67 -7.01
N PHE A 177 15.58 6.42 -5.95
CA PHE A 177 15.31 7.85 -5.99
C PHE A 177 16.47 8.61 -6.66
N TRP A 178 16.13 9.66 -7.42
CA TRP A 178 17.09 10.46 -8.17
C TRP A 178 18.28 10.95 -7.34
N SER A 179 18.03 11.32 -6.09
CA SER A 179 19.11 11.72 -5.18
C SER A 179 20.13 10.61 -4.94
N THR A 180 19.70 9.35 -4.92
CA THR A 180 20.57 8.18 -4.75
C THR A 180 21.32 7.85 -6.03
N PHE A 181 20.65 7.96 -7.18
CA PHE A 181 21.27 7.81 -8.49
C PHE A 181 22.46 8.77 -8.64
N ASN A 182 22.30 10.05 -8.27
CA ASN A 182 23.38 11.04 -8.29
C ASN A 182 24.48 10.73 -7.27
N LYS A 183 24.13 10.28 -6.04
CA LYS A 183 25.13 9.91 -5.02
C LYS A 183 25.95 8.69 -5.40
N LEU A 184 25.43 7.82 -6.23
CA LEU A 184 26.17 6.68 -6.80
C LEU A 184 27.07 7.09 -7.99
N HIS A 185 27.03 8.36 -8.38
CA HIS A 185 27.75 8.92 -9.53
C HIS A 185 27.43 8.23 -10.86
N LEU A 186 26.19 7.82 -11.03
CA LEU A 186 25.71 7.25 -12.28
C LEU A 186 25.45 8.36 -13.29
N SER A 187 25.83 8.12 -14.56
CA SER A 187 25.55 9.07 -15.63
C SER A 187 24.12 8.94 -16.13
N PRO A 188 23.42 10.05 -16.44
CA PRO A 188 22.09 10.00 -17.09
C PRO A 188 22.07 9.17 -18.37
N ASP A 189 23.20 9.06 -19.09
CA ASP A 189 23.32 8.23 -20.30
C ASP A 189 23.20 6.72 -20.03
N GLN A 190 23.32 6.30 -18.78
CA GLN A 190 23.12 4.91 -18.35
C GLN A 190 21.63 4.57 -18.14
N LEU A 191 20.76 5.60 -18.14
CA LEU A 191 19.34 5.39 -18.05
C LEU A 191 18.78 4.90 -19.39
N ARG A 192 18.06 3.78 -19.33
CA ARG A 192 17.29 3.29 -20.46
C ARG A 192 15.86 3.83 -20.38
N PRO A 193 15.23 4.15 -21.52
CA PRO A 193 13.83 4.61 -21.53
C PRO A 193 12.91 3.65 -20.82
N TYR A 194 11.87 4.19 -20.20
CA TYR A 194 10.80 3.44 -19.58
C TYR A 194 9.46 4.00 -20.05
N ASP A 195 8.72 3.19 -20.83
CA ASP A 195 7.54 3.66 -21.56
C ASP A 195 6.24 3.60 -20.74
N ASP A 196 6.31 3.02 -19.53
CA ASP A 196 5.15 2.90 -18.66
C ASP A 196 5.16 3.98 -17.57
N CYS A 197 3.99 4.15 -16.92
CA CYS A 197 3.84 5.04 -15.78
C CYS A 197 3.85 4.25 -14.47
N LEU A 198 4.51 4.78 -13.46
CA LEU A 198 4.41 4.28 -12.10
C LEU A 198 3.27 5.00 -11.38
N TYR A 199 2.37 4.24 -10.76
CA TYR A 199 1.24 4.79 -10.01
C TYR A 199 1.41 4.52 -8.52
N GLY A 200 1.27 5.56 -7.72
CA GLY A 200 1.14 5.43 -6.27
C GLY A 200 -0.23 4.90 -5.87
N PHE A 201 -0.37 4.48 -4.62
CA PHE A 201 -1.62 3.93 -4.07
C PHE A 201 -2.85 4.84 -4.27
N ALA A 202 -2.66 6.16 -4.19
CA ALA A 202 -3.71 7.17 -4.40
C ALA A 202 -3.91 7.56 -5.88
N ARG A 203 -3.47 6.72 -6.83
CA ARG A 203 -3.48 6.99 -8.29
C ARG A 203 -2.64 8.20 -8.72
N ASN A 204 -1.79 8.71 -7.87
CA ASN A 204 -0.84 9.73 -8.28
C ASN A 204 0.17 9.11 -9.26
N GLN A 205 0.24 9.68 -10.45
CA GLN A 205 1.25 9.31 -11.42
C GLN A 205 2.61 9.81 -10.95
N ILE A 206 3.59 8.91 -10.92
CA ILE A 206 4.97 9.22 -10.56
C ILE A 206 5.78 9.20 -11.84
N GLU A 207 6.47 10.30 -12.12
CA GLU A 207 7.33 10.42 -13.28
C GLU A 207 8.57 9.54 -13.12
N VAL A 208 8.78 8.64 -14.07
CA VAL A 208 9.95 7.77 -14.14
C VAL A 208 10.94 8.37 -15.14
N GLN A 209 12.16 8.69 -14.68
CA GLN A 209 13.24 9.23 -15.52
C GLN A 209 13.84 8.17 -16.46
N GLY A 210 13.62 6.92 -16.16
CA GLY A 210 14.14 5.77 -16.88
C GLY A 210 14.42 4.61 -15.92
N HIS A 211 15.12 3.59 -16.39
CA HIS A 211 15.55 2.48 -15.56
C HIS A 211 17.04 2.20 -15.71
N VAL A 212 17.64 1.65 -14.67
CA VAL A 212 19.04 1.21 -14.65
C VAL A 212 19.14 -0.18 -14.04
N GLU A 213 20.02 -1.02 -14.59
CA GLU A 213 20.32 -2.35 -14.04
C GLU A 213 21.63 -2.31 -13.29
N LEU A 214 21.60 -2.63 -11.99
CA LEU A 214 22.78 -2.61 -11.13
C LEU A 214 22.97 -3.94 -10.42
N ARG A 215 24.22 -4.39 -10.32
CA ARG A 215 24.59 -5.51 -9.46
C ARG A 215 24.44 -5.08 -8.00
N THR A 216 23.58 -5.79 -7.28
CA THR A 216 23.29 -5.51 -5.87
C THR A 216 23.57 -6.76 -5.04
N THR A 217 24.30 -6.57 -3.97
CA THR A 217 24.73 -7.64 -3.05
C THR A 217 24.02 -7.49 -1.71
N PHE A 218 23.34 -8.54 -1.32
CA PHE A 218 22.76 -8.73 0.01
C PHE A 218 23.79 -9.51 0.86
N THR A 219 24.16 -9.00 2.02
CA THR A 219 25.14 -9.66 2.90
C THR A 219 24.85 -9.39 4.35
N ASP A 220 25.03 -10.40 5.18
CA ASP A 220 25.00 -10.31 6.65
C ASP A 220 26.42 -10.15 7.26
N GLY A 221 27.44 -10.06 6.41
CA GLY A 221 28.84 -9.97 6.79
C GLY A 221 29.59 -11.29 6.70
N THR A 222 28.91 -12.42 6.73
CA THR A 222 29.50 -13.78 6.58
C THR A 222 29.18 -14.38 5.23
N THR A 223 27.94 -14.28 4.82
CA THR A 223 27.43 -14.83 3.55
C THR A 223 26.86 -13.71 2.69
N SER A 224 26.93 -13.89 1.38
CA SER A 224 26.40 -12.88 0.45
C SER A 224 25.71 -13.52 -0.75
N ARG A 225 24.75 -12.78 -1.31
CA ARG A 225 24.10 -13.09 -2.58
C ARG A 225 24.08 -11.83 -3.45
N THR A 226 24.63 -11.94 -4.64
CA THR A 226 24.66 -10.85 -5.63
C THR A 226 23.68 -11.16 -6.77
N THR A 227 22.88 -10.18 -7.14
CA THR A 227 21.94 -10.28 -8.26
C THR A 227 21.86 -8.96 -9.03
N ASN A 228 21.46 -9.02 -10.29
CA ASN A 228 21.16 -7.81 -11.06
C ASN A 228 19.73 -7.35 -10.75
N ILE A 229 19.59 -6.10 -10.34
CA ILE A 229 18.30 -5.50 -10.06
C ILE A 229 18.05 -4.36 -11.05
N ARG A 230 16.85 -4.37 -11.62
CA ARG A 230 16.37 -3.29 -12.49
C ARG A 230 15.63 -2.27 -11.64
N TYR A 231 16.24 -1.12 -11.41
CA TYR A 231 15.65 -0.03 -10.67
C TYR A 231 14.97 0.98 -11.60
N LEU A 232 13.73 1.32 -11.32
CA LEU A 232 13.08 2.50 -11.90
C LEU A 232 13.60 3.74 -11.17
N VAL A 233 14.16 4.68 -11.92
CA VAL A 233 14.68 5.91 -11.33
C VAL A 233 13.61 6.97 -11.34
N VAL A 234 13.23 7.47 -10.16
CA VAL A 234 12.15 8.44 -9.99
C VAL A 234 12.65 9.73 -9.35
N ASN A 235 12.17 10.86 -9.87
CA ASN A 235 12.47 12.17 -9.32
C ASN A 235 11.35 12.59 -8.35
N ALA A 236 11.35 11.98 -7.17
CA ALA A 236 10.42 12.31 -6.11
C ALA A 236 11.16 12.50 -4.79
N PRO A 237 10.71 13.40 -3.91
CA PRO A 237 11.28 13.54 -2.57
C PRO A 237 11.00 12.28 -1.74
N SER A 238 12.05 11.69 -1.21
CA SER A 238 11.94 10.52 -0.35
C SER A 238 13.00 10.56 0.75
N ALA A 239 12.63 10.02 1.91
CA ALA A 239 13.57 9.77 2.99
C ALA A 239 14.36 8.46 2.78
N TYR A 240 13.92 7.62 1.87
CA TYR A 240 14.58 6.38 1.50
C TYR A 240 15.46 6.57 0.26
N ASN A 241 16.53 5.82 0.18
CA ASN A 241 17.41 5.81 -0.98
C ASN A 241 16.88 4.88 -2.08
N ILE A 242 16.39 3.73 -1.70
CA ILE A 242 15.86 2.69 -2.58
C ILE A 242 14.62 2.09 -1.92
N LEU A 243 13.69 1.64 -2.75
CA LEU A 243 12.56 0.81 -2.36
C LEU A 243 12.72 -0.53 -3.09
N LEU A 244 12.80 -1.63 -2.34
CA LEU A 244 12.81 -2.98 -2.87
C LEU A 244 11.40 -3.55 -2.89
N GLY A 245 10.91 -3.79 -4.09
CA GLY A 245 9.58 -4.33 -4.34
C GLY A 245 9.59 -5.84 -4.57
N ARG A 246 8.42 -6.35 -4.92
CA ARG A 246 8.21 -7.77 -5.24
C ARG A 246 9.14 -8.33 -6.33
N PRO A 247 9.54 -7.58 -7.39
CA PRO A 247 10.41 -8.14 -8.41
C PRO A 247 11.73 -8.67 -7.84
N THR A 248 12.37 -7.89 -7.00
CA THR A 248 13.61 -8.33 -6.33
C THR A 248 13.34 -9.37 -5.26
N LEU A 249 12.35 -9.15 -4.39
CA LEU A 249 12.04 -10.07 -3.29
C LEU A 249 11.75 -11.49 -3.81
N ASN A 250 10.93 -11.61 -4.86
CA ASN A 250 10.60 -12.90 -5.46
C ASN A 250 11.81 -13.53 -6.17
N ARG A 251 12.62 -12.72 -6.88
CA ARG A 251 13.81 -13.21 -7.59
C ARG A 251 14.84 -13.81 -6.65
N VAL A 252 15.03 -13.23 -5.48
CA VAL A 252 16.01 -13.74 -4.50
C VAL A 252 15.37 -14.66 -3.46
N GLY A 253 14.09 -15.00 -3.58
CA GLY A 253 13.39 -15.83 -2.61
C GLY A 253 13.37 -15.21 -1.20
N ALA A 254 13.33 -13.89 -1.10
CA ALA A 254 13.42 -13.21 0.19
C ALA A 254 12.07 -13.17 0.90
N VAL A 255 12.10 -13.37 2.20
CA VAL A 255 10.96 -13.20 3.11
C VAL A 255 11.30 -12.14 4.14
N ALA A 256 10.48 -11.10 4.24
CA ALA A 256 10.62 -10.05 5.24
C ALA A 256 9.54 -10.19 6.31
N SER A 257 9.98 -10.07 7.57
CA SER A 257 9.09 -10.07 8.74
C SER A 257 9.17 -8.74 9.47
N SER A 258 8.08 -7.98 9.46
CA SER A 258 7.97 -6.73 10.21
C SER A 258 8.09 -6.98 11.72
N ARG A 259 7.46 -8.03 12.25
CA ARG A 259 7.55 -8.40 13.67
C ARG A 259 8.98 -8.63 14.13
N HIS A 260 9.81 -9.29 13.30
CA HIS A 260 11.19 -9.63 13.63
C HIS A 260 12.20 -8.58 13.15
N MET A 261 11.74 -7.56 12.44
CA MET A 261 12.58 -6.51 11.84
C MET A 261 13.77 -7.11 11.07
N LYS A 262 13.50 -8.16 10.28
CA LYS A 262 14.51 -8.91 9.53
C LYS A 262 13.98 -9.32 8.16
N MET A 263 14.89 -9.42 7.22
CA MET A 263 14.67 -10.07 5.94
C MET A 263 15.62 -11.27 5.82
N LYS A 264 15.09 -12.43 5.47
CA LYS A 264 15.87 -13.66 5.23
C LYS A 264 15.78 -14.04 3.76
N LEU A 265 16.86 -14.49 3.18
CA LEU A 265 16.94 -14.97 1.80
C LEU A 265 17.95 -16.11 1.69
N PRO A 266 17.77 -17.06 0.76
CA PRO A 266 18.75 -18.10 0.51
C PRO A 266 19.97 -17.55 -0.23
N SER A 267 21.17 -17.98 0.11
CA SER A 267 22.36 -17.83 -0.72
C SER A 267 22.33 -18.83 -1.87
N LEU A 268 23.24 -18.67 -2.84
CA LEU A 268 23.41 -19.67 -3.91
C LEU A 268 23.96 -21.04 -3.41
N GLU A 269 24.53 -21.04 -2.22
CA GLU A 269 25.09 -22.22 -1.55
C GLU A 269 24.07 -22.89 -0.60
N GLY A 270 22.81 -22.43 -0.56
CA GLY A 270 21.79 -22.98 0.31
C GLY A 270 21.87 -22.50 1.77
N VAL A 271 22.71 -21.51 2.08
CA VAL A 271 22.80 -20.92 3.42
C VAL A 271 21.84 -19.73 3.55
N VAL A 272 21.16 -19.60 4.69
CA VAL A 272 20.25 -18.48 4.93
C VAL A 272 21.02 -17.20 5.31
N ILE A 273 20.89 -16.16 4.50
CA ILE A 273 21.37 -14.80 4.79
C ILE A 273 20.31 -14.07 5.59
N THR A 274 20.69 -13.48 6.72
CA THR A 274 19.76 -12.72 7.58
C THR A 274 20.16 -11.27 7.64
N LEU A 275 19.36 -10.41 7.02
CA LEU A 275 19.53 -8.95 7.06
C LEU A 275 18.69 -8.37 8.18
N LYS A 276 19.34 -7.73 9.15
CA LYS A 276 18.67 -7.03 10.24
C LYS A 276 18.24 -5.64 9.78
N SER A 277 17.03 -5.24 10.13
CA SER A 277 16.57 -3.86 9.95
C SER A 277 17.25 -2.93 10.93
N ASP A 278 17.70 -1.79 10.42
CA ASP A 278 18.17 -0.70 11.26
C ASP A 278 16.98 0.17 11.71
N GLN A 279 16.43 -0.13 12.91
CA GLN A 279 15.28 0.58 13.45
C GLN A 279 15.58 2.06 13.74
N LYS A 280 16.82 2.42 14.11
CA LYS A 280 17.20 3.83 14.34
C LYS A 280 17.17 4.61 13.02
N GLU A 281 17.75 4.02 11.99
CA GLU A 281 17.76 4.62 10.66
C GLU A 281 16.35 4.67 10.07
N GLY A 282 15.55 3.62 10.26
CA GLY A 282 14.14 3.58 9.87
C GLY A 282 13.32 4.71 10.48
N LYS A 283 13.45 4.95 11.78
CA LYS A 283 12.80 6.07 12.49
C LYS A 283 13.28 7.41 11.96
N ARG A 284 14.59 7.59 11.76
CA ARG A 284 15.16 8.82 11.19
C ARG A 284 14.63 9.10 9.79
N CYS A 285 14.52 8.09 8.94
CA CYS A 285 13.93 8.22 7.62
C CYS A 285 12.46 8.64 7.70
N TYR A 286 11.69 8.07 8.62
CA TYR A 286 10.29 8.42 8.84
C TYR A 286 10.11 9.87 9.31
N GLU A 287 10.89 10.31 10.30
CA GLU A 287 10.87 11.67 10.82
C GLU A 287 11.24 12.72 9.75
N ASN A 288 12.22 12.43 8.91
CA ASN A 288 12.59 13.31 7.80
C ASN A 288 11.45 13.46 6.78
N LYS A 289 10.68 12.41 6.54
CA LYS A 289 9.47 12.46 5.70
C LYS A 289 8.41 13.42 6.26
N LEU A 290 8.25 13.44 7.59
CA LEU A 290 7.29 14.33 8.25
C LEU A 290 7.74 15.81 8.17
N LYS A 291 9.03 16.08 8.29
CA LYS A 291 9.58 17.45 8.17
C LYS A 291 9.40 18.02 6.76
N THR A 292 9.57 17.20 5.72
CA THR A 292 9.41 17.62 4.31
C THR A 292 7.96 17.99 3.99
N LYS A 293 6.95 17.34 4.61
CA LYS A 293 5.53 17.69 4.42
C LYS A 293 5.13 19.06 5.00
N ARG A 294 5.82 19.56 6.00
CA ARG A 294 5.51 20.87 6.60
C ARG A 294 5.89 22.07 5.71
N GLY A 295 6.77 21.89 4.73
CA GLY A 295 7.17 22.94 3.79
C GLY A 295 6.23 23.16 2.59
N VAL A 296 5.26 22.30 2.35
CA VAL A 296 4.38 22.33 1.16
C VAL A 296 2.99 22.92 1.44
N CYS A 297 2.64 23.22 2.69
CA CYS A 297 1.35 23.80 3.06
C CYS A 297 1.34 25.34 3.14
N ALA A 298 2.25 26.04 2.48
CA ALA A 298 2.11 27.47 2.26
C ALA A 298 1.18 27.69 1.04
N VAL A 299 -0.11 27.79 1.28
CA VAL A 299 -1.07 28.24 0.29
C VAL A 299 -0.76 29.70 -0.04
N THR A 300 -0.20 29.93 -1.22
CA THR A 300 -0.07 31.29 -1.76
C THR A 300 -1.46 31.75 -2.18
N THR A 301 -2.15 32.48 -1.31
CA THR A 301 -3.32 33.27 -1.69
C THR A 301 -2.84 34.40 -2.57
N GLN A 302 -3.08 34.29 -3.88
CA GLN A 302 -2.97 35.44 -4.77
C GLN A 302 -4.15 36.39 -4.45
N PRO A 303 -3.90 37.72 -4.32
CA PRO A 303 -4.98 38.69 -4.20
C PRO A 303 -5.74 38.81 -5.54
N PRO A 304 -7.05 39.16 -5.50
CA PRO A 304 -7.82 39.35 -6.73
C PRO A 304 -7.22 40.49 -7.55
N ARG A 305 -7.11 40.28 -8.85
CA ARG A 305 -6.75 41.33 -9.82
C ARG A 305 -7.98 42.24 -10.00
N GLU A 306 -7.76 43.53 -9.81
CA GLU A 306 -8.69 44.57 -10.21
C GLU A 306 -8.84 44.67 -11.73
#